data_5e2bbd8a0a1d07e17f23060914af09d8
#
_entry.id   5e2bbd8a0a1d07e17f23060914af09d8
#
_cell.length_a   1.000
_cell.length_b   1.000
_cell.length_c   1.000
_cell.angle_alpha   90.00
_cell.angle_beta   90.00
_cell.angle_gamma   90.00
#
_symmetry.space_group_name_H-M   'P 1'
#
loop_
_entity.id
_entity.type
_entity.pdbx_description
1 polymer ?
#
loop_
_entity_poly.entity_id
_entity_poly.type
_entity_poly.pdbx_seq_one_letter_code
_entity_poly.pdbx_strand_id
1 'polypeptide(L)'
;NYKFIIKMINNNFVDKNLNNLIDCVKSASAGIMKIYRSDYFGQEEKSDGSPLTMADTISNEIIMDALKKISPDISVVSEENFSDENLKNLDETYWLVDPLDGTKEFINKTDEFTVNIALINKKKSIFGIVAAPVTGKIWHGSIFDNNEFDNNSVKKLRIVMSKSHKSENDRAFLEFLDSIHIK
;
A
#
# COMPACT_ATOMS: atom_id res chain seq x y z
N ASN A 1 17.86 11.71 -19.99
CA ASN A 1 18.03 10.25 -19.75
C ASN A 1 16.74 9.51 -19.38
N TYR A 2 15.61 10.19 -19.57
CA TYR A 2 14.26 9.72 -19.26
C TYR A 2 13.86 8.43 -20.04
N LYS A 3 14.20 8.36 -21.33
CA LYS A 3 13.95 7.17 -22.16
C LYS A 3 14.70 5.91 -21.69
N PHE A 4 15.76 6.08 -20.90
CA PHE A 4 16.56 4.97 -20.40
C PHE A 4 15.89 4.30 -19.18
N ILE A 5 15.27 5.09 -18.30
CA ILE A 5 14.57 4.58 -17.09
C ILE A 5 13.34 3.76 -17.51
N ILE A 6 12.54 4.24 -18.46
CA ILE A 6 11.34 3.50 -18.95
C ILE A 6 11.70 2.15 -19.56
N LYS A 7 12.88 2.03 -20.17
CA LYS A 7 13.36 0.78 -20.77
C LYS A 7 13.90 -0.21 -19.72
N MET A 8 14.20 0.27 -18.51
CA MET A 8 14.71 -0.55 -17.40
C MET A 8 13.62 -1.16 -16.52
N ILE A 9 12.42 -0.54 -16.47
CA ILE A 9 11.31 -1.07 -15.69
C ILE A 9 10.56 -2.10 -16.53
N ASN A 10 10.97 -3.31 -16.37
CA ASN A 10 10.41 -4.51 -16.96
C ASN A 10 10.33 -5.59 -15.88
N ASN A 11 9.89 -6.77 -16.23
CA ASN A 11 9.85 -7.91 -15.31
C ASN A 11 11.20 -8.13 -14.60
N ASN A 12 12.31 -7.99 -15.30
CA ASN A 12 13.64 -8.17 -14.74
C ASN A 12 13.98 -7.16 -13.62
N PHE A 13 13.49 -5.90 -13.69
CA PHE A 13 13.67 -4.94 -12.60
C PHE A 13 12.90 -5.38 -11.35
N VAL A 14 11.64 -5.80 -11.54
CA VAL A 14 10.79 -6.28 -10.43
C VAL A 14 11.41 -7.53 -9.80
N ASP A 15 11.74 -8.53 -10.61
CA ASP A 15 12.31 -9.80 -10.14
C ASP A 15 13.62 -9.59 -9.37
N LYS A 16 14.51 -8.74 -9.91
CA LYS A 16 15.80 -8.43 -9.27
C LYS A 16 15.64 -7.77 -7.91
N ASN A 17 14.61 -6.96 -7.72
CA ASN A 17 14.41 -6.18 -6.50
C ASN A 17 13.36 -6.76 -5.56
N LEU A 18 12.66 -7.83 -5.95
CA LEU A 18 11.55 -8.39 -5.18
C LEU A 18 11.95 -8.77 -3.75
N ASN A 19 13.09 -9.44 -3.57
CA ASN A 19 13.55 -9.82 -2.24
C ASN A 19 13.85 -8.59 -1.36
N ASN A 20 14.45 -7.54 -1.94
CA ASN A 20 14.71 -6.28 -1.22
C ASN A 20 13.40 -5.58 -0.82
N LEU A 21 12.38 -5.61 -1.69
CA LEU A 21 11.06 -5.07 -1.40
C LEU A 21 10.33 -5.88 -0.32
N ILE A 22 10.44 -7.20 -0.35
CA ILE A 22 9.91 -8.07 0.69
C ILE A 22 10.58 -7.78 2.04
N ASP A 23 11.90 -7.63 2.06
CA ASP A 23 12.64 -7.30 3.28
C ASP A 23 12.33 -5.89 3.78
N CYS A 24 12.08 -4.95 2.87
CA CYS A 24 11.60 -3.60 3.20
C CYS A 24 10.26 -3.66 3.95
N VAL A 25 9.23 -4.30 3.39
CA VAL A 25 7.91 -4.35 4.04
C VAL A 25 7.92 -5.18 5.32
N LYS A 26 8.79 -6.20 5.44
CA LYS A 26 9.00 -6.93 6.69
C LYS A 26 9.61 -6.03 7.77
N SER A 27 10.61 -5.23 7.41
CA SER A 27 11.26 -4.31 8.34
C SER A 27 10.32 -3.21 8.81
N ALA A 28 9.54 -2.62 7.88
CA ALA A 28 8.48 -1.66 8.19
C ALA A 28 7.43 -2.28 9.12
N SER A 29 6.94 -3.48 8.78
CA SER A 29 5.99 -4.23 9.62
C SER A 29 6.54 -4.50 11.03
N ALA A 30 7.81 -4.86 11.16
CA ALA A 30 8.44 -5.07 12.46
C ALA A 30 8.52 -3.78 13.27
N GLY A 31 8.83 -2.63 12.63
CA GLY A 31 8.80 -1.31 13.25
C GLY A 31 7.40 -0.95 13.76
N ILE A 32 6.38 -1.11 12.93
CA ILE A 32 4.97 -0.91 13.29
C ILE A 32 4.58 -1.80 14.47
N MET A 33 4.88 -3.10 14.42
CA MET A 33 4.49 -4.06 15.46
C MET A 33 5.17 -3.81 16.80
N LYS A 34 6.37 -3.21 16.80
CA LYS A 34 7.03 -2.77 18.03
C LYS A 34 6.22 -1.68 18.74
N ILE A 35 5.71 -0.70 18.00
CA ILE A 35 4.85 0.37 18.53
C ILE A 35 3.47 -0.19 18.88
N TYR A 36 2.89 -1.04 18.01
CA TYR A 36 1.58 -1.65 18.23
C TYR A 36 1.47 -2.42 19.55
N ARG A 37 2.55 -3.05 19.99
CA ARG A 37 2.63 -3.81 21.24
C ARG A 37 2.99 -2.97 22.45
N SER A 38 3.33 -1.70 22.27
CA SER A 38 3.60 -0.78 23.37
C SER A 38 2.29 -0.16 23.90
N ASP A 39 2.34 0.35 25.13
CA ASP A 39 1.20 1.05 25.74
C ASP A 39 1.08 2.50 25.25
N TYR A 40 2.10 2.99 24.55
CA TYR A 40 2.16 4.36 24.02
C TYR A 40 2.61 4.36 22.56
N PHE A 41 1.83 4.94 21.69
CA PHE A 41 2.09 5.01 20.24
C PHE A 41 2.19 6.43 19.69
N GLY A 42 2.25 7.48 20.56
CA GLY A 42 2.54 8.86 20.15
C GLY A 42 1.55 9.38 19.12
N GLN A 43 0.26 9.32 19.43
CA GLN A 43 -0.76 9.78 18.49
C GLN A 43 -0.74 11.30 18.35
N GLU A 44 -0.73 11.76 17.10
CA GLU A 44 -0.89 13.16 16.67
C GLU A 44 -2.03 13.25 15.66
N GLU A 45 -2.43 14.46 15.30
CA GLU A 45 -3.46 14.73 14.30
C GLU A 45 -2.84 15.46 13.11
N LYS A 46 -3.05 14.95 11.89
CA LYS A 46 -2.62 15.59 10.64
C LYS A 46 -3.47 16.84 10.37
N SER A 47 -3.03 17.69 9.45
CA SER A 47 -3.73 18.94 9.06
C SER A 47 -5.15 18.71 8.51
N ASP A 48 -5.43 17.53 8.01
CA ASP A 48 -6.75 17.10 7.51
C ASP A 48 -7.62 16.43 8.57
N GLY A 49 -7.16 16.37 9.84
CA GLY A 49 -7.85 15.73 10.96
C GLY A 49 -7.70 14.21 11.03
N SER A 50 -6.90 13.58 10.16
CA SER A 50 -6.60 12.16 10.27
C SER A 50 -5.53 11.90 11.33
N PRO A 51 -5.55 10.72 11.99
CA PRO A 51 -4.55 10.40 12.99
C PRO A 51 -3.20 10.05 12.35
N LEU A 52 -2.13 10.45 13.01
CA LEU A 52 -0.75 10.07 12.76
C LEU A 52 -0.17 9.43 14.00
N THR A 53 0.58 8.38 13.87
CA THR A 53 1.28 7.74 14.99
C THR A 53 2.77 7.60 14.71
N MET A 54 3.54 7.32 15.77
CA MET A 54 4.96 6.97 15.61
C MET A 54 5.18 5.77 14.70
N ALA A 55 4.17 4.90 14.56
CA ALA A 55 4.24 3.73 13.67
C ALA A 55 4.25 4.14 12.19
N ASP A 56 3.44 5.14 11.81
CA ASP A 56 3.42 5.72 10.46
C ASP A 56 4.80 6.30 10.14
N THR A 57 5.35 7.13 11.04
CA THR A 57 6.66 7.77 10.87
C THR A 57 7.79 6.75 10.72
N ILE A 58 7.89 5.78 11.64
CA ILE A 58 8.95 4.75 11.59
C ILE A 58 8.83 3.90 10.33
N SER A 59 7.61 3.50 9.96
CA SER A 59 7.37 2.75 8.73
C SER A 59 7.81 3.55 7.50
N ASN A 60 7.41 4.82 7.43
CA ASN A 60 7.78 5.72 6.35
C ASN A 60 9.30 5.85 6.19
N GLU A 61 10.02 6.11 7.27
CA GLU A 61 11.49 6.24 7.25
C GLU A 61 12.16 4.98 6.71
N ILE A 62 11.75 3.79 7.19
CA ILE A 62 12.29 2.50 6.74
C ILE A 62 12.05 2.30 5.24
N ILE A 63 10.84 2.60 4.76
CA ILE A 63 10.46 2.42 3.35
C ILE A 63 11.21 3.40 2.47
N MET A 64 11.28 4.69 2.84
CA MET A 64 11.99 5.72 2.09
C MET A 64 13.46 5.37 1.92
N ASP A 65 14.13 4.94 2.99
CA ASP A 65 15.53 4.54 2.97
C ASP A 65 15.76 3.30 2.08
N ALA A 66 14.87 2.33 2.14
CA ALA A 66 14.96 1.13 1.31
C ALA A 66 14.76 1.45 -0.18
N LEU A 67 13.73 2.19 -0.53
CA LEU A 67 13.43 2.55 -1.92
C LEU A 67 14.52 3.42 -2.54
N LYS A 68 15.12 4.32 -1.77
CA LYS A 68 16.28 5.12 -2.22
C LYS A 68 17.50 4.26 -2.55
N LYS A 69 17.70 3.14 -1.85
CA LYS A 69 18.79 2.18 -2.16
C LYS A 69 18.46 1.29 -3.35
N ILE A 70 17.19 0.86 -3.46
CA ILE A 70 16.70 -0.02 -4.54
C ILE A 70 16.72 0.73 -5.89
N SER A 71 16.28 1.98 -5.90
CA SER A 71 16.06 2.75 -7.12
C SER A 71 16.23 4.26 -6.85
N PRO A 72 17.48 4.75 -6.72
CA PRO A 72 17.76 6.14 -6.39
C PRO A 72 17.22 7.16 -7.40
N ASP A 73 17.01 6.73 -8.64
CA ASP A 73 16.53 7.56 -9.75
C ASP A 73 14.99 7.59 -9.87
N ILE A 74 14.26 6.86 -9.02
CA ILE A 74 12.79 6.82 -9.05
C ILE A 74 12.27 7.61 -7.84
N SER A 75 11.47 8.64 -8.12
CA SER A 75 10.83 9.47 -7.09
C SER A 75 9.91 8.65 -6.21
N VAL A 76 9.80 9.02 -4.93
CA VAL A 76 8.88 8.38 -3.97
C VAL A 76 7.84 9.40 -3.52
N VAL A 77 6.58 9.05 -3.64
CA VAL A 77 5.44 9.77 -3.07
C VAL A 77 4.88 8.94 -1.93
N SER A 78 4.94 9.46 -0.73
CA SER A 78 4.37 8.83 0.46
C SER A 78 3.21 9.66 0.99
N GLU A 79 2.22 9.01 1.56
CA GLU A 79 1.12 9.68 2.27
C GLU A 79 1.64 10.68 3.30
N GLU A 80 2.72 10.33 4.02
CA GLU A 80 3.29 11.15 5.08
C GLU A 80 4.09 12.36 4.58
N ASN A 81 4.49 12.37 3.31
CA ASN A 81 5.27 13.46 2.69
C ASN A 81 4.53 14.07 1.50
N PHE A 82 3.22 13.87 1.44
CA PHE A 82 2.40 14.37 0.34
C PHE A 82 2.29 15.89 0.36
N SER A 83 2.56 16.53 -0.78
CA SER A 83 2.25 17.93 -1.00
C SER A 83 1.82 18.15 -2.46
N ASP A 84 0.92 19.12 -2.68
CA ASP A 84 0.49 19.49 -4.03
C ASP A 84 1.64 19.92 -4.94
N GLU A 85 2.72 20.43 -4.37
CA GLU A 85 3.92 20.85 -5.09
C GLU A 85 4.69 19.63 -5.64
N ASN A 86 4.75 18.55 -4.87
CA ASN A 86 5.39 17.30 -5.29
C ASN A 86 4.65 16.66 -6.48
N LEU A 87 3.34 16.81 -6.56
CA LEU A 87 2.54 16.28 -7.67
C LEU A 87 2.77 17.00 -9.00
N LYS A 88 3.03 18.31 -8.98
CA LYS A 88 3.19 19.11 -10.20
C LYS A 88 4.43 18.75 -11.00
N ASN A 89 5.45 18.21 -10.32
CA ASN A 89 6.75 17.85 -10.89
C ASN A 89 6.99 16.33 -10.88
N LEU A 90 5.93 15.54 -10.72
CA LEU A 90 6.04 14.10 -10.59
C LEU A 90 6.41 13.46 -11.94
N ASP A 91 7.41 12.62 -11.91
CA ASP A 91 7.81 11.80 -13.06
C ASP A 91 6.70 10.84 -13.50
N GLU A 92 6.73 10.39 -14.75
CA GLU A 92 5.79 9.34 -15.22
C GLU A 92 5.90 8.04 -14.42
N THR A 93 7.07 7.81 -13.81
CA THR A 93 7.36 6.64 -12.99
C THR A 93 7.76 7.06 -11.60
N TYR A 94 7.06 6.54 -10.59
CA TYR A 94 7.31 6.82 -9.20
C TYR A 94 6.82 5.69 -8.29
N TRP A 95 7.37 5.61 -7.09
CA TRP A 95 6.83 4.80 -6.02
C TRP A 95 5.71 5.55 -5.32
N LEU A 96 4.61 4.87 -5.08
CA LEU A 96 3.50 5.34 -4.24
C LEU A 96 3.47 4.48 -2.98
N VAL A 97 3.52 5.14 -1.83
CA VAL A 97 3.67 4.50 -0.52
C VAL A 97 2.57 4.96 0.42
N ASP A 98 1.92 4.00 1.05
CA ASP A 98 1.13 4.18 2.26
C ASP A 98 1.80 3.38 3.38
N PRO A 99 2.51 4.06 4.30
CA PRO A 99 3.33 3.39 5.31
C PRO A 99 2.51 2.62 6.35
N LEU A 100 1.29 3.06 6.62
CA LEU A 100 0.34 2.42 7.55
C LEU A 100 -1.10 2.72 7.15
N ASP A 101 -1.63 1.96 6.20
CA ASP A 101 -3.05 2.01 5.84
C ASP A 101 -3.89 1.37 6.95
N GLY A 102 -4.86 2.12 7.45
CA GLY A 102 -5.68 1.73 8.60
C GLY A 102 -5.15 2.24 9.94
N THR A 103 -4.67 3.50 10.01
CA THR A 103 -4.19 4.10 11.26
C THR A 103 -5.25 4.11 12.35
N LYS A 104 -6.55 4.26 12.00
CA LYS A 104 -7.66 4.14 12.95
C LYS A 104 -7.78 2.73 13.53
N GLU A 105 -7.65 1.73 12.68
CA GLU A 105 -7.66 0.32 13.05
C GLU A 105 -6.46 -0.04 13.93
N PHE A 106 -5.29 0.53 13.62
CA PHE A 106 -4.10 0.44 14.46
C PHE A 106 -4.33 1.00 15.86
N ILE A 107 -4.86 2.22 15.97
CA ILE A 107 -5.15 2.89 17.25
C ILE A 107 -6.18 2.09 18.04
N ASN A 108 -7.23 1.61 17.39
CA ASN A 108 -8.32 0.85 18.01
C ASN A 108 -7.99 -0.62 18.26
N LYS A 109 -6.76 -1.07 17.94
CA LYS A 109 -6.28 -2.45 18.18
C LYS A 109 -7.16 -3.52 17.51
N THR A 110 -7.63 -3.25 16.28
CA THR A 110 -8.49 -4.21 15.53
C THR A 110 -7.71 -5.17 14.65
N ASP A 111 -6.37 -5.05 14.59
CA ASP A 111 -5.46 -5.89 13.80
C ASP A 111 -5.58 -5.74 12.26
N GLU A 112 -6.42 -4.80 11.79
CA GLU A 112 -6.79 -4.65 10.38
C GLU A 112 -6.04 -3.45 9.75
N PHE A 113 -4.73 -3.53 9.61
CA PHE A 113 -3.89 -2.51 8.98
C PHE A 113 -2.80 -3.13 8.12
N THR A 114 -2.31 -2.36 7.13
CA THR A 114 -1.34 -2.84 6.13
C THR A 114 -0.24 -1.82 5.84
N VAL A 115 0.84 -2.30 5.22
CA VAL A 115 1.88 -1.50 4.57
C VAL A 115 1.72 -1.70 3.07
N ASN A 116 1.59 -0.61 2.31
CA ASN A 116 1.33 -0.66 0.89
C ASN A 116 2.41 0.09 0.11
N ILE A 117 3.02 -0.57 -0.88
CA ILE A 117 3.98 0.04 -1.81
C ILE A 117 3.59 -0.35 -3.24
N ALA A 118 3.49 0.64 -4.12
CA ALA A 118 3.22 0.42 -5.53
C ALA A 118 4.23 1.15 -6.41
N LEU A 119 4.62 0.53 -7.52
CA LEU A 119 5.34 1.19 -8.61
C LEU A 119 4.34 1.64 -9.66
N ILE A 120 4.26 2.93 -9.85
CA ILE A 120 3.36 3.55 -10.80
C ILE A 120 4.14 3.93 -12.06
N ASN A 121 3.57 3.65 -13.22
CA ASN A 121 4.06 4.16 -14.50
C ASN A 121 2.88 4.66 -15.34
N LYS A 122 2.97 5.89 -15.83
CA LYS A 122 1.91 6.53 -16.62
C LYS A 122 0.52 6.42 -15.97
N LYS A 123 0.45 6.69 -14.68
CA LYS A 123 -0.77 6.63 -13.85
C LYS A 123 -1.38 5.23 -13.69
N LYS A 124 -0.62 4.17 -13.98
CA LYS A 124 -1.04 2.79 -13.76
C LYS A 124 -0.09 2.11 -12.79
N SER A 125 -0.63 1.36 -11.85
CA SER A 125 0.17 0.47 -11.01
C SER A 125 0.70 -0.67 -11.90
N ILE A 126 2.02 -0.81 -11.97
CA ILE A 126 2.70 -1.87 -12.72
C ILE A 126 3.27 -2.96 -11.83
N PHE A 127 3.45 -2.66 -10.56
CA PHE A 127 3.82 -3.60 -9.49
C PHE A 127 3.21 -3.10 -8.19
N GLY A 128 2.85 -4.01 -7.30
CA GLY A 128 2.41 -3.72 -5.95
C GLY A 128 2.85 -4.78 -4.96
N ILE A 129 3.11 -4.36 -3.73
CA ILE A 129 3.35 -5.23 -2.58
C ILE A 129 2.58 -4.71 -1.38
N VAL A 130 1.89 -5.61 -0.70
CA VAL A 130 1.07 -5.34 0.49
C VAL A 130 1.51 -6.29 1.59
N ALA A 131 1.78 -5.76 2.76
CA ALA A 131 2.06 -6.55 3.95
C ALA A 131 1.02 -6.30 5.03
N ALA A 132 0.55 -7.35 5.70
CA ALA A 132 -0.29 -7.27 6.88
C ALA A 132 0.56 -7.58 8.13
N PRO A 133 0.99 -6.56 8.91
CA PRO A 133 1.97 -6.72 9.98
C PRO A 133 1.58 -7.73 11.05
N VAL A 134 0.30 -7.74 11.43
CA VAL A 134 -0.22 -8.63 12.49
C VAL A 134 -0.14 -10.10 12.10
N THR A 135 -0.46 -10.41 10.85
CA THR A 135 -0.49 -11.80 10.35
C THR A 135 0.83 -12.25 9.74
N GLY A 136 1.73 -11.32 9.44
CA GLY A 136 2.98 -11.55 8.71
C GLY A 136 2.77 -11.93 7.25
N LYS A 137 1.55 -11.85 6.73
CA LYS A 137 1.25 -12.16 5.32
C LYS A 137 1.73 -11.04 4.42
N ILE A 138 2.30 -11.42 3.28
CA ILE A 138 2.73 -10.51 2.23
C ILE A 138 2.16 -10.99 0.91
N TRP A 139 1.59 -10.07 0.15
CA TRP A 139 1.13 -10.28 -1.21
C TRP A 139 1.86 -9.32 -2.13
N HIS A 140 2.21 -9.77 -3.30
CA HIS A 140 2.77 -8.94 -4.35
C HIS A 140 2.27 -9.40 -5.71
N GLY A 141 2.34 -8.52 -6.69
CA GLY A 141 1.98 -8.83 -8.06
C GLY A 141 2.47 -7.75 -9.01
N SER A 142 2.60 -8.14 -10.27
CA SER A 142 3.05 -7.30 -11.36
C SER A 142 2.16 -7.50 -12.57
N ILE A 143 1.99 -6.45 -13.39
CA ILE A 143 1.34 -6.59 -14.70
C ILE A 143 2.15 -7.46 -15.67
N PHE A 144 3.39 -7.78 -15.31
CA PHE A 144 4.29 -8.64 -16.08
C PHE A 144 4.11 -10.13 -15.70
N ASP A 145 3.41 -10.42 -14.61
CA ASP A 145 3.14 -11.79 -14.18
C ASP A 145 2.13 -12.43 -15.13
N ASN A 146 2.50 -13.57 -15.73
CA ASN A 146 1.60 -14.36 -16.57
C ASN A 146 0.61 -15.19 -15.73
N ASN A 147 0.04 -14.59 -14.71
CA ASN A 147 -0.99 -15.26 -13.89
C ASN A 147 -2.30 -15.26 -14.67
N GLU A 148 -2.62 -16.36 -15.33
CA GLU A 148 -3.98 -16.63 -15.78
C GLU A 148 -4.86 -16.77 -14.53
N PHE A 149 -5.78 -15.82 -14.33
CA PHE A 149 -6.82 -15.98 -13.34
C PHE A 149 -7.67 -17.19 -13.76
N ASP A 150 -7.67 -18.25 -12.95
CA ASP A 150 -8.61 -19.35 -13.14
C ASP A 150 -10.04 -18.86 -12.83
N ASN A 151 -10.70 -18.35 -13.85
CA ASN A 151 -12.07 -17.86 -13.78
C ASN A 151 -13.09 -18.99 -13.53
N ASN A 152 -12.66 -20.27 -13.58
CA ASN A 152 -13.57 -21.43 -13.47
C ASN A 152 -13.86 -21.80 -12.00
N SER A 153 -13.15 -21.25 -11.02
CA SER A 153 -13.26 -21.66 -9.62
C SER A 153 -14.18 -20.77 -8.75
N VAL A 154 -14.68 -19.64 -9.26
CA VAL A 154 -15.50 -18.72 -8.46
C VAL A 154 -16.94 -19.22 -8.37
N LYS A 155 -17.20 -20.08 -7.39
CA LYS A 155 -18.57 -20.59 -7.09
C LYS A 155 -19.44 -19.57 -6.33
N LYS A 156 -18.85 -18.53 -5.73
CA LYS A 156 -19.56 -17.49 -4.97
C LYS A 156 -18.87 -16.15 -5.15
N LEU A 157 -19.64 -15.11 -5.40
CA LEU A 157 -19.15 -13.74 -5.34
C LEU A 157 -18.76 -13.41 -3.89
N ARG A 158 -17.53 -12.91 -3.69
CA ARG A 158 -17.06 -12.37 -2.41
C ARG A 158 -16.76 -10.89 -2.58
N ILE A 159 -17.37 -10.07 -1.75
CA ILE A 159 -17.19 -8.61 -1.76
C ILE A 159 -16.41 -8.24 -0.51
N VAL A 160 -15.37 -7.43 -0.70
CA VAL A 160 -14.60 -6.81 0.38
C VAL A 160 -14.97 -5.34 0.40
N MET A 161 -15.34 -4.83 1.56
CA MET A 161 -15.70 -3.42 1.76
C MET A 161 -15.01 -2.88 2.99
N SER A 162 -14.76 -1.56 3.02
CA SER A 162 -14.23 -0.90 4.19
C SER A 162 -15.19 -1.04 5.39
N LYS A 163 -14.64 -1.33 6.56
CA LYS A 163 -15.40 -1.44 7.80
C LYS A 163 -15.66 -0.07 8.43
N SER A 164 -14.66 0.82 8.33
CA SER A 164 -14.64 2.12 8.99
C SER A 164 -15.11 3.26 8.08
N HIS A 165 -15.02 3.10 6.75
CA HIS A 165 -15.40 4.11 5.76
C HIS A 165 -16.60 3.64 4.93
N LYS A 166 -17.75 3.53 5.58
CA LYS A 166 -19.01 3.19 4.88
C LYS A 166 -19.65 4.48 4.35
N SER A 167 -19.80 4.55 3.03
CA SER A 167 -20.53 5.62 2.35
C SER A 167 -22.01 5.27 2.14
N GLU A 168 -22.84 6.25 1.78
CA GLU A 168 -24.22 5.99 1.34
C GLU A 168 -24.25 5.12 0.08
N ASN A 169 -23.25 5.28 -0.81
CA ASN A 169 -23.11 4.46 -2.01
C ASN A 169 -22.87 2.98 -1.68
N ASP A 170 -22.10 2.67 -0.64
CA ASP A 170 -21.86 1.30 -0.21
C ASP A 170 -23.15 0.64 0.27
N ARG A 171 -23.98 1.38 0.98
CA ARG A 171 -25.29 0.90 1.43
C ARG A 171 -26.22 0.65 0.25
N ALA A 172 -26.33 1.60 -0.67
CA ALA A 172 -27.15 1.47 -1.89
C ALA A 172 -26.68 0.29 -2.75
N PHE A 173 -25.35 0.04 -2.82
CA PHE A 173 -24.79 -1.08 -3.54
C PHE A 173 -25.18 -2.43 -2.89
N LEU A 174 -25.12 -2.54 -1.56
CA LEU A 174 -25.55 -3.76 -0.85
C LEU A 174 -27.05 -4.02 -1.04
N GLU A 175 -27.89 -2.98 -0.96
CA GLU A 175 -29.34 -3.08 -1.22
C GLU A 175 -29.63 -3.54 -2.66
N PHE A 176 -28.86 -3.01 -3.64
CA PHE A 176 -28.93 -3.48 -5.02
C PHE A 176 -28.60 -4.97 -5.16
N LEU A 177 -27.50 -5.43 -4.52
CA LEU A 177 -27.11 -6.84 -4.57
C LEU A 177 -28.16 -7.76 -3.94
N ASP A 178 -28.76 -7.35 -2.82
CA ASP A 178 -29.86 -8.08 -2.20
C ASP A 178 -31.08 -8.14 -3.12
N SER A 179 -31.37 -7.08 -3.86
CA SER A 179 -32.50 -7.03 -4.80
C SER A 179 -32.38 -7.99 -5.98
N ILE A 180 -31.14 -8.29 -6.40
CA ILE A 180 -30.85 -9.24 -7.49
C ILE A 180 -30.52 -10.64 -6.97
N HIS A 181 -30.81 -10.94 -5.68
CA HIS A 181 -30.62 -12.25 -5.04
C HIS A 181 -29.20 -12.82 -5.09
N ILE A 182 -28.19 -11.97 -5.15
CA ILE A 182 -26.80 -12.34 -4.94
C ILE A 182 -26.54 -12.34 -3.42
N LYS A 183 -26.49 -13.53 -2.84
CA LYS A 183 -26.19 -13.75 -1.42
C LYS A 183 -24.76 -14.20 -1.24
#